data_156b8072a988252a82f0e078f80e1ada
#
_entry.id   156b8072a988252a82f0e078f80e1ada
#
_cell.length_a   1.000
_cell.length_b   1.000
_cell.length_c   1.000
_cell.angle_alpha   90.00
_cell.angle_beta   90.00
_cell.angle_gamma   90.00
#
_symmetry.space_group_name_H-M   'P 1'
#
loop_
_entity.id
_entity.type
_entity.pdbx_description
1 polymer ?
#
loop_
_entity_poly.entity_id
_entity_poly.type
_entity_poly.pdbx_seq_one_letter_code
_entity_poly.pdbx_strand_id
1 'polypeptide(L)'
;AHLGVCVANAIYAITCPGTAARAAGETTSWFIDFGMRNFFQNAELGISNALSGVVYHRELVFFVLCAALFFGVWSKYRTWIYRLLGLFPVTCVFLLGVLDQPLTQMIPKLSFFVNGLTDKGTVTVVTAWSLKRYLPFLLLCAVFAVCIIDLYLALGHTVQAWMAGVVLCGGFASRAMLGFSPTVWQSGDRTAFFFLMGCLFVTLCVWQTLSDAPKRFRLGLIALVGVCAVSTTLSLIGA
;
A
#
# COMPACT_ATOMS: atom_id res chain seq x y z
N ALA A 1 -14.40 7.95 -24.87
CA ALA A 1 -14.16 6.58 -25.37
C ALA A 1 -13.58 5.66 -24.29
N HIS A 2 -12.50 6.02 -23.59
CA HIS A 2 -11.82 5.14 -22.61
C HIS A 2 -12.69 4.76 -21.40
N LEU A 3 -13.47 5.69 -20.84
CA LEU A 3 -14.36 5.40 -19.71
C LEU A 3 -15.41 4.33 -20.09
N GLY A 4 -15.98 4.40 -21.31
CA GLY A 4 -16.94 3.41 -21.79
C GLY A 4 -16.36 2.00 -21.89
N VAL A 5 -15.10 1.89 -22.35
CA VAL A 5 -14.38 0.60 -22.41
C VAL A 5 -14.12 0.05 -21.01
N CYS A 6 -13.71 0.91 -20.06
CA CYS A 6 -13.50 0.50 -18.68
C CYS A 6 -14.80 0.00 -18.02
N VAL A 7 -15.91 0.69 -18.24
CA VAL A 7 -17.23 0.28 -17.72
C VAL A 7 -17.67 -1.03 -18.35
N ALA A 8 -17.53 -1.19 -19.68
CA ALA A 8 -17.86 -2.44 -20.36
C ALA A 8 -17.03 -3.63 -19.85
N ASN A 9 -15.72 -3.45 -19.66
CA ASN A 9 -14.86 -4.46 -19.08
C ASN A 9 -15.24 -4.81 -17.63
N ALA A 10 -15.60 -3.83 -16.82
CA ALA A 10 -16.06 -4.06 -15.45
C ALA A 10 -17.36 -4.88 -15.44
N ILE A 11 -18.33 -4.52 -16.27
CA ILE A 11 -19.59 -5.27 -16.41
C ILE A 11 -19.31 -6.70 -16.86
N TYR A 12 -18.47 -6.88 -17.88
CA TYR A 12 -18.09 -8.21 -18.38
C TYR A 12 -17.43 -9.06 -17.28
N ALA A 13 -16.49 -8.49 -16.52
CA ALA A 13 -15.82 -9.20 -15.42
C ALA A 13 -16.80 -9.65 -14.32
N ILE A 14 -17.79 -8.83 -13.99
CA ILE A 14 -18.80 -9.15 -12.97
C ILE A 14 -19.80 -10.20 -13.47
N THR A 15 -20.19 -10.13 -14.75
CA THR A 15 -21.20 -11.03 -15.35
C THR A 15 -20.62 -12.35 -15.87
N CYS A 16 -19.29 -12.50 -15.85
CA CYS A 16 -18.63 -13.71 -16.33
C CYS A 16 -19.01 -14.93 -15.47
N PRO A 17 -19.58 -16.02 -16.05
CA PRO A 17 -20.01 -17.20 -15.31
C PRO A 17 -18.87 -17.86 -14.51
N GLY A 18 -17.63 -17.82 -15.02
CA GLY A 18 -16.45 -18.34 -14.35
C GLY A 18 -16.11 -17.59 -13.05
N THR A 19 -16.42 -16.29 -12.99
CA THR A 19 -16.24 -15.48 -11.78
C THR A 19 -17.22 -15.92 -10.68
N ALA A 20 -18.49 -16.13 -11.03
CA ALA A 20 -19.51 -16.59 -10.10
C ALA A 20 -19.21 -18.01 -9.58
N ALA A 21 -18.81 -18.94 -10.46
CA ALA A 21 -18.46 -20.30 -10.07
C ALA A 21 -17.23 -20.33 -9.13
N ARG A 22 -16.21 -19.52 -9.41
CA ARG A 22 -15.05 -19.38 -8.53
C ARG A 22 -15.46 -18.79 -7.19
N ALA A 23 -16.25 -17.73 -7.17
CA ALA A 23 -16.72 -17.10 -5.93
C ALA A 23 -17.50 -18.08 -5.07
N ALA A 24 -18.38 -18.92 -5.67
CA ALA A 24 -19.09 -19.96 -4.97
C ALA A 24 -18.17 -21.03 -4.38
N GLY A 25 -17.16 -21.47 -5.11
CA GLY A 25 -16.15 -22.43 -4.63
C GLY A 25 -15.33 -21.89 -3.45
N GLU A 26 -14.89 -20.63 -3.54
CA GLU A 26 -14.11 -19.99 -2.48
C GLU A 26 -14.93 -19.76 -1.20
N THR A 27 -16.19 -19.34 -1.32
CA THR A 27 -17.10 -19.17 -0.17
C THR A 27 -17.41 -20.47 0.54
N THR A 28 -17.40 -21.59 -0.16
CA THR A 28 -17.64 -22.91 0.48
C THR A 28 -16.39 -23.52 1.10
N SER A 29 -15.20 -23.24 0.56
CA SER A 29 -13.97 -23.93 0.95
C SER A 29 -13.06 -23.10 1.85
N TRP A 30 -12.86 -21.82 1.55
CA TRP A 30 -11.82 -21.00 2.17
C TRP A 30 -12.36 -19.83 2.98
N PHE A 31 -13.46 -19.21 2.54
CA PHE A 31 -14.01 -18.01 3.17
C PHE A 31 -15.50 -18.16 3.46
N ILE A 32 -15.84 -19.14 4.27
CA ILE A 32 -17.23 -19.51 4.62
C ILE A 32 -18.02 -18.30 5.16
N ASP A 33 -17.36 -17.43 5.94
CA ASP A 33 -18.00 -16.26 6.56
C ASP A 33 -18.17 -15.06 5.60
N PHE A 34 -17.72 -15.17 4.33
CA PHE A 34 -17.74 -14.03 3.40
C PHE A 34 -19.17 -13.53 3.14
N GLY A 35 -20.11 -14.44 2.96
CA GLY A 35 -21.53 -14.11 2.72
C GLY A 35 -22.24 -13.41 3.90
N MET A 36 -21.69 -13.50 5.11
CA MET A 36 -22.23 -12.87 6.32
C MET A 36 -21.66 -11.47 6.57
N ARG A 37 -20.67 -11.05 5.77
CA ARG A 37 -19.99 -9.75 5.95
C ARG A 37 -20.83 -8.62 5.38
N ASN A 38 -20.83 -7.50 6.08
CA ASN A 38 -21.45 -6.28 5.59
C ASN A 38 -20.49 -5.46 4.70
N PHE A 39 -21.02 -4.42 4.04
CA PHE A 39 -20.25 -3.55 3.14
C PHE A 39 -18.99 -2.97 3.82
N PHE A 40 -19.11 -2.51 5.07
CA PHE A 40 -17.97 -1.89 5.78
C PHE A 40 -16.88 -2.90 6.13
N GLN A 41 -17.26 -4.12 6.48
CA GLN A 41 -16.30 -5.20 6.74
C GLN A 41 -15.56 -5.63 5.47
N ASN A 42 -16.23 -5.62 4.31
CA ASN A 42 -15.59 -5.91 3.04
C ASN A 42 -14.67 -4.75 2.59
N ALA A 43 -15.08 -3.51 2.79
CA ALA A 43 -14.24 -2.35 2.53
C ALA A 43 -12.98 -2.34 3.42
N GLU A 44 -13.15 -2.61 4.72
CA GLU A 44 -12.03 -2.75 5.66
C GLU A 44 -11.08 -3.87 5.25
N LEU A 45 -11.60 -5.05 4.88
CA LEU A 45 -10.82 -6.17 4.40
C LEU A 45 -9.96 -5.78 3.17
N GLY A 46 -10.57 -5.10 2.19
CA GLY A 46 -9.87 -4.67 0.99
C GLY A 46 -8.77 -3.66 1.27
N ILE A 47 -9.05 -2.67 2.11
CA ILE A 47 -8.07 -1.65 2.51
C ILE A 47 -6.95 -2.29 3.33
N SER A 48 -7.28 -3.11 4.32
CA SER A 48 -6.30 -3.82 5.15
C SER A 48 -5.37 -4.69 4.31
N ASN A 49 -5.94 -5.49 3.39
CA ASN A 49 -5.16 -6.37 2.52
C ASN A 49 -4.27 -5.58 1.56
N ALA A 50 -4.79 -4.48 0.97
CA ALA A 50 -4.01 -3.63 0.09
C ALA A 50 -2.81 -2.99 0.80
N LEU A 51 -3.00 -2.46 2.00
CA LEU A 51 -1.97 -1.75 2.75
C LEU A 51 -1.01 -2.71 3.46
N SER A 52 -1.50 -3.80 4.06
CA SER A 52 -0.64 -4.81 4.68
C SER A 52 0.31 -5.44 3.67
N GLY A 53 -0.18 -5.71 2.45
CA GLY A 53 0.64 -6.26 1.37
C GLY A 53 1.84 -5.38 1.01
N VAL A 54 1.69 -4.05 1.05
CA VAL A 54 2.81 -3.15 0.69
C VAL A 54 3.66 -2.72 1.88
N VAL A 55 3.11 -2.73 3.09
CA VAL A 55 3.87 -2.30 4.29
C VAL A 55 4.58 -3.48 4.94
N TYR A 56 3.90 -4.62 5.14
CA TYR A 56 4.47 -5.77 5.88
C TYR A 56 5.18 -6.80 4.99
N HIS A 57 4.79 -6.95 3.71
CA HIS A 57 5.41 -7.91 2.80
C HIS A 57 6.68 -7.40 2.09
N ARG A 58 7.28 -6.33 2.61
CA ARG A 58 8.56 -5.78 2.11
C ARG A 58 8.53 -5.36 0.65
N GLU A 59 7.42 -4.77 0.21
CA GLU A 59 7.31 -4.24 -1.13
C GLU A 59 8.26 -3.06 -1.36
N LEU A 60 9.41 -3.35 -1.96
CA LEU A 60 10.49 -2.38 -2.16
C LEU A 60 10.04 -1.17 -2.98
N VAL A 61 9.11 -1.36 -3.92
CA VAL A 61 8.58 -0.27 -4.75
C VAL A 61 7.85 0.77 -3.89
N PHE A 62 7.05 0.33 -2.93
CA PHE A 62 6.36 1.23 -2.01
C PHE A 62 7.33 1.90 -1.03
N PHE A 63 8.34 1.18 -0.56
CA PHE A 63 9.40 1.77 0.27
C PHE A 63 10.19 2.85 -0.48
N VAL A 64 10.55 2.61 -1.74
CA VAL A 64 11.22 3.60 -2.60
C VAL A 64 10.32 4.81 -2.83
N LEU A 65 9.01 4.64 -3.02
CA LEU A 65 8.06 5.75 -3.09
C LEU A 65 8.09 6.59 -1.81
N CYS A 66 7.96 5.96 -0.63
CA CYS A 66 8.00 6.66 0.66
C CYS A 66 9.31 7.45 0.82
N ALA A 67 10.44 6.84 0.46
CA ALA A 67 11.75 7.51 0.49
C ALA A 67 11.84 8.68 -0.49
N ALA A 68 11.31 8.54 -1.70
CA ALA A 68 11.27 9.62 -2.69
C ALA A 68 10.44 10.80 -2.17
N LEU A 69 9.28 10.53 -1.61
CA LEU A 69 8.42 11.54 -0.98
C LEU A 69 9.13 12.25 0.17
N PHE A 70 9.78 11.49 1.06
CA PHE A 70 10.60 12.04 2.14
C PHE A 70 11.68 13.00 1.61
N PHE A 71 12.48 12.60 0.62
CA PHE A 71 13.50 13.47 0.05
C PHE A 71 12.88 14.67 -0.67
N GLY A 72 11.74 14.51 -1.35
CA GLY A 72 11.00 15.58 -1.98
C GLY A 72 10.56 16.66 -1.00
N VAL A 73 9.92 16.25 0.09
CA VAL A 73 9.48 17.15 1.16
C VAL A 73 10.67 17.80 1.86
N TRP A 74 11.68 17.00 2.22
CA TRP A 74 12.87 17.49 2.92
C TRP A 74 13.68 18.51 2.09
N SER A 75 13.70 18.38 0.79
CA SER A 75 14.40 19.32 -0.10
C SER A 75 13.74 20.69 -0.15
N LYS A 76 12.42 20.76 -0.01
CA LYS A 76 11.61 21.98 -0.13
C LYS A 76 11.36 22.69 1.20
N TYR A 77 11.14 21.92 2.27
CA TYR A 77 10.69 22.47 3.55
C TYR A 77 11.75 22.35 4.63
N ARG A 78 12.01 23.48 5.33
CA ARG A 78 12.92 23.51 6.50
C ARG A 78 12.17 23.34 7.83
N THR A 79 10.86 23.50 7.83
CA THR A 79 10.01 23.41 9.03
C THR A 79 9.98 21.96 9.53
N TRP A 80 10.19 21.78 10.82
CA TRP A 80 10.27 20.47 11.47
C TRP A 80 9.02 19.60 11.26
N ILE A 81 7.84 20.21 11.30
CA ILE A 81 6.55 19.51 11.12
C ILE A 81 6.51 18.76 9.77
N TYR A 82 6.85 19.44 8.66
CA TYR A 82 6.84 18.81 7.34
C TYR A 82 7.90 17.72 7.19
N ARG A 83 9.05 17.88 7.87
CA ARG A 83 10.09 16.85 7.89
C ARG A 83 9.67 15.61 8.65
N LEU A 84 8.97 15.77 9.78
CA LEU A 84 8.38 14.66 10.52
C LEU A 84 7.30 13.95 9.71
N LEU A 85 6.45 14.71 8.99
CA LEU A 85 5.45 14.13 8.09
C LEU A 85 6.12 13.23 7.07
N GLY A 86 7.09 13.74 6.30
CA GLY A 86 7.79 12.94 5.30
C GLY A 86 8.57 11.74 5.89
N LEU A 87 9.07 11.86 7.12
CA LEU A 87 9.79 10.77 7.79
C LEU A 87 8.83 9.65 8.23
N PHE A 88 7.59 9.96 8.55
CA PHE A 88 6.63 9.01 9.13
C PHE A 88 6.37 7.77 8.24
N PRO A 89 6.00 7.88 6.94
CA PRO A 89 5.79 6.71 6.11
C PRO A 89 7.05 5.84 5.95
N VAL A 90 8.20 6.48 5.74
CA VAL A 90 9.49 5.76 5.59
C VAL A 90 9.80 4.95 6.84
N THR A 91 9.69 5.56 8.02
CA THR A 91 9.98 4.87 9.28
C THR A 91 8.99 3.76 9.55
N CYS A 92 7.70 3.96 9.30
CA CYS A 92 6.70 2.92 9.48
C CYS A 92 6.97 1.71 8.56
N VAL A 93 7.20 1.93 7.26
CA VAL A 93 7.48 0.83 6.33
C VAL A 93 8.80 0.15 6.66
N PHE A 94 9.83 0.90 7.06
CA PHE A 94 11.11 0.32 7.46
C PHE A 94 11.01 -0.53 8.74
N LEU A 95 10.35 0.00 9.77
CA LEU A 95 10.24 -0.70 11.06
C LEU A 95 9.30 -1.90 10.98
N LEU A 96 8.14 -1.76 10.32
CA LEU A 96 7.11 -2.79 10.29
C LEU A 96 7.28 -3.78 9.13
N GLY A 97 7.97 -3.38 8.05
CA GLY A 97 8.19 -4.24 6.89
C GLY A 97 9.58 -4.86 6.87
N VAL A 98 10.65 -4.05 7.05
CA VAL A 98 12.03 -4.54 6.91
C VAL A 98 12.56 -5.13 8.22
N LEU A 99 12.26 -4.49 9.34
CA LEU A 99 12.75 -4.87 10.66
C LEU A 99 11.68 -5.59 11.52
N ASP A 100 10.62 -6.10 10.93
CA ASP A 100 9.52 -6.77 11.63
C ASP A 100 10.00 -7.91 12.55
N GLN A 101 10.80 -8.82 12.03
CA GLN A 101 11.30 -9.99 12.79
C GLN A 101 12.22 -9.61 13.95
N PRO A 102 13.33 -8.85 13.75
CA PRO A 102 14.18 -8.48 14.86
C PRO A 102 13.48 -7.58 15.89
N LEU A 103 12.58 -6.69 15.45
CA LEU A 103 11.85 -5.82 16.36
C LEU A 103 10.81 -6.56 17.21
N THR A 104 10.08 -7.52 16.62
CA THR A 104 9.12 -8.33 17.38
C THR A 104 9.79 -9.25 18.38
N GLN A 105 11.01 -9.70 18.10
CA GLN A 105 11.82 -10.47 19.08
C GLN A 105 12.30 -9.58 20.24
N MET A 106 12.73 -8.35 19.95
CA MET A 106 13.20 -7.41 21.00
C MET A 106 12.05 -6.79 21.80
N ILE A 107 10.95 -6.48 21.14
CA ILE A 107 9.77 -5.80 21.71
C ILE A 107 8.51 -6.58 21.34
N PRO A 108 8.14 -7.60 22.15
CA PRO A 108 6.98 -8.47 21.84
C PRO A 108 5.65 -7.71 21.65
N LYS A 109 5.52 -6.52 22.27
CA LYS A 109 4.33 -5.65 22.12
C LYS A 109 4.15 -5.13 20.67
N LEU A 110 5.22 -5.04 19.89
CA LEU A 110 5.15 -4.63 18.49
C LEU A 110 4.53 -5.71 17.60
N SER A 111 4.57 -6.98 18.01
CA SER A 111 3.90 -8.08 17.32
C SER A 111 2.40 -7.82 17.12
N PHE A 112 1.82 -7.03 18.03
CA PHE A 112 0.41 -6.62 17.90
C PHE A 112 0.14 -5.80 16.63
N PHE A 113 1.08 -4.96 16.20
CA PHE A 113 0.91 -4.17 14.97
C PHE A 113 1.12 -5.00 13.72
N VAL A 114 2.05 -5.95 13.73
CA VAL A 114 2.36 -6.79 12.57
C VAL A 114 1.34 -7.94 12.44
N ASN A 115 0.99 -8.60 13.55
CA ASN A 115 0.10 -9.75 13.57
C ASN A 115 -1.36 -9.40 13.91
N GLY A 116 -1.66 -8.13 14.18
CA GLY A 116 -3.00 -7.67 14.53
C GLY A 116 -3.98 -7.62 13.35
N LEU A 117 -3.44 -7.62 12.12
CA LEU A 117 -4.21 -7.76 10.89
C LEU A 117 -4.17 -9.21 10.45
N THR A 118 -5.31 -9.86 10.51
CA THR A 118 -5.45 -11.22 9.98
C THR A 118 -5.73 -11.16 8.47
N ASP A 119 -5.51 -12.27 7.76
CA ASP A 119 -5.89 -12.40 6.35
C ASP A 119 -7.38 -12.14 6.10
N LYS A 120 -8.19 -12.28 7.14
CA LYS A 120 -9.65 -12.04 7.12
C LYS A 120 -10.04 -10.61 7.54
N GLY A 121 -9.08 -9.69 7.65
CA GLY A 121 -9.28 -8.33 8.14
C GLY A 121 -9.28 -8.23 9.67
N THR A 122 -9.50 -7.03 10.19
CA THR A 122 -9.45 -6.73 11.63
C THR A 122 -10.73 -7.16 12.35
N VAL A 123 -11.86 -7.12 11.65
CA VAL A 123 -13.19 -7.43 12.18
C VAL A 123 -13.77 -8.62 11.44
N THR A 124 -13.86 -9.72 12.14
CA THR A 124 -14.64 -10.89 11.69
C THR A 124 -16.07 -10.75 12.18
N VAL A 125 -17.00 -11.54 11.60
CA VAL A 125 -18.43 -11.55 11.99
C VAL A 125 -18.61 -11.78 13.49
N VAL A 126 -17.68 -12.49 14.13
CA VAL A 126 -17.74 -12.91 15.54
C VAL A 126 -17.02 -11.93 16.49
N THR A 127 -16.20 -11.02 15.98
CA THR A 127 -15.39 -10.15 16.84
C THR A 127 -16.12 -8.88 17.23
N ALA A 128 -16.26 -8.68 18.54
CA ALA A 128 -16.75 -7.43 19.11
C ALA A 128 -15.88 -6.24 18.72
N TRP A 129 -16.52 -5.11 18.48
CA TRP A 129 -15.86 -3.84 18.22
C TRP A 129 -14.94 -3.46 19.38
N SER A 130 -13.63 -3.25 19.07
CA SER A 130 -12.65 -2.78 20.02
C SER A 130 -11.70 -1.81 19.34
N LEU A 131 -11.62 -0.58 19.81
CA LEU A 131 -10.72 0.44 19.27
C LEU A 131 -9.27 -0.06 19.23
N LYS A 132 -8.87 -0.84 20.21
CA LYS A 132 -7.52 -1.41 20.28
C LYS A 132 -7.21 -2.33 19.09
N ARG A 133 -8.18 -3.08 18.58
CA ARG A 133 -8.00 -3.97 17.41
C ARG A 133 -7.85 -3.20 16.10
N TYR A 134 -8.47 -2.01 16.01
CA TYR A 134 -8.36 -1.16 14.82
C TYR A 134 -7.05 -0.38 14.73
N LEU A 135 -6.24 -0.38 15.80
CA LEU A 135 -5.02 0.42 15.82
C LEU A 135 -4.05 0.10 14.67
N PRO A 136 -3.76 -1.18 14.33
CA PRO A 136 -2.91 -1.52 13.17
C PRO A 136 -3.52 -1.04 11.85
N PHE A 137 -4.82 -1.20 11.66
CA PHE A 137 -5.53 -0.71 10.47
C PHE A 137 -5.45 0.81 10.34
N LEU A 138 -5.72 1.54 11.43
CA LEU A 138 -5.63 3.00 11.46
C LEU A 138 -4.21 3.50 11.19
N LEU A 139 -3.19 2.79 11.69
CA LEU A 139 -1.80 3.10 11.41
C LEU A 139 -1.49 2.98 9.91
N LEU A 140 -1.94 1.89 9.26
CA LEU A 140 -1.76 1.71 7.82
C LEU A 140 -2.49 2.79 7.01
N CYS A 141 -3.72 3.11 7.37
CA CYS A 141 -4.47 4.21 6.76
C CYS A 141 -3.75 5.55 6.93
N ALA A 142 -3.18 5.81 8.11
CA ALA A 142 -2.40 7.01 8.37
C ALA A 142 -1.13 7.07 7.50
N VAL A 143 -0.41 5.95 7.35
CA VAL A 143 0.76 5.88 6.45
C VAL A 143 0.37 6.27 5.02
N PHE A 144 -0.70 5.71 4.48
CA PHE A 144 -1.15 6.01 3.13
C PHE A 144 -1.65 7.46 2.99
N ALA A 145 -2.43 7.95 3.96
CA ALA A 145 -2.91 9.33 3.97
C ALA A 145 -1.74 10.33 4.00
N VAL A 146 -0.72 10.07 4.81
CA VAL A 146 0.48 10.91 4.85
C VAL A 146 1.26 10.83 3.54
N CYS A 147 1.35 9.67 2.89
CA CYS A 147 1.95 9.58 1.55
C CYS A 147 1.24 10.50 0.54
N ILE A 148 -0.10 10.61 0.59
CA ILE A 148 -0.85 11.53 -0.27
C ILE A 148 -0.53 13.00 0.08
N ILE A 149 -0.46 13.34 1.36
CA ILE A 149 -0.09 14.69 1.80
C ILE A 149 1.33 15.04 1.33
N ASP A 150 2.29 14.14 1.55
CA ASP A 150 3.69 14.30 1.15
C ASP A 150 3.85 14.43 -0.37
N LEU A 151 3.01 13.74 -1.15
CA LEU A 151 2.97 13.89 -2.60
C LEU A 151 2.62 15.32 -3.00
N TYR A 152 1.58 15.92 -2.42
CA TYR A 152 1.21 17.30 -2.70
C TYR A 152 2.24 18.30 -2.17
N LEU A 153 2.88 18.02 -1.05
CA LEU A 153 3.99 18.83 -0.55
C LEU A 153 5.21 18.74 -1.50
N ALA A 154 5.57 17.55 -1.96
CA ALA A 154 6.73 17.33 -2.83
C ALA A 154 6.53 17.93 -4.23
N LEU A 155 5.37 17.75 -4.85
CA LEU A 155 5.08 18.21 -6.21
C LEU A 155 4.47 19.62 -6.25
N GLY A 156 3.92 20.12 -5.13
CA GLY A 156 3.18 21.37 -5.07
C GLY A 156 1.77 21.26 -5.68
N HIS A 157 1.08 22.38 -5.84
CA HIS A 157 -0.28 22.43 -6.43
C HIS A 157 -0.21 22.46 -7.98
N THR A 158 0.39 21.45 -8.57
CA THR A 158 0.57 21.31 -10.02
C THR A 158 -0.40 20.30 -10.61
N VAL A 159 -0.66 20.39 -11.92
CA VAL A 159 -1.42 19.34 -12.65
C VAL A 159 -0.76 17.97 -12.49
N GLN A 160 0.58 17.95 -12.47
CA GLN A 160 1.35 16.72 -12.26
C GLN A 160 1.05 16.09 -10.88
N ALA A 161 0.92 16.90 -9.81
CA ALA A 161 0.55 16.41 -8.49
C ALA A 161 -0.85 15.78 -8.48
N TRP A 162 -1.82 16.42 -9.14
CA TRP A 162 -3.16 15.87 -9.27
C TRP A 162 -3.18 14.56 -10.06
N MET A 163 -2.49 14.49 -11.19
CA MET A 163 -2.38 13.26 -11.97
C MET A 163 -1.71 12.14 -11.18
N ALA A 164 -0.62 12.43 -10.49
CA ALA A 164 0.08 11.49 -9.63
C ALA A 164 -0.81 10.99 -8.49
N GLY A 165 -1.57 11.88 -7.85
CA GLY A 165 -2.56 11.53 -6.83
C GLY A 165 -3.66 10.62 -7.35
N VAL A 166 -4.24 10.94 -8.51
CA VAL A 166 -5.27 10.10 -9.15
C VAL A 166 -4.74 8.73 -9.51
N VAL A 167 -3.52 8.63 -10.06
CA VAL A 167 -2.89 7.35 -10.41
C VAL A 167 -2.64 6.51 -9.15
N LEU A 168 -2.10 7.11 -8.09
CA LEU A 168 -1.81 6.41 -6.84
C LEU A 168 -3.11 5.94 -6.15
N CYS A 169 -4.10 6.81 -6.02
CA CYS A 169 -5.38 6.48 -5.42
C CYS A 169 -6.17 5.47 -6.28
N GLY A 170 -6.12 5.58 -7.61
CA GLY A 170 -6.78 4.64 -8.53
C GLY A 170 -6.16 3.24 -8.45
N GLY A 171 -4.84 3.15 -8.42
CA GLY A 171 -4.13 1.90 -8.21
C GLY A 171 -4.46 1.27 -6.86
N PHE A 172 -4.46 2.08 -5.80
CA PHE A 172 -4.87 1.64 -4.46
C PHE A 172 -6.33 1.16 -4.42
N ALA A 173 -7.26 1.92 -4.98
CA ALA A 173 -8.67 1.56 -5.04
C ALA A 173 -8.89 0.26 -5.81
N SER A 174 -8.18 0.05 -6.93
CA SER A 174 -8.21 -1.20 -7.70
C SER A 174 -7.85 -2.42 -6.83
N ARG A 175 -6.85 -2.27 -5.97
CA ARG A 175 -6.45 -3.31 -5.02
C ARG A 175 -7.47 -3.48 -3.89
N ALA A 176 -7.95 -2.38 -3.30
CA ALA A 176 -8.91 -2.39 -2.20
C ALA A 176 -10.27 -2.99 -2.60
N MET A 177 -10.67 -2.87 -3.86
CA MET A 177 -11.90 -3.49 -4.39
C MET A 177 -11.92 -5.00 -4.28
N LEU A 178 -10.77 -5.67 -4.14
CA LEU A 178 -10.71 -7.11 -3.91
C LEU A 178 -11.34 -7.55 -2.58
N GLY A 179 -11.46 -6.66 -1.61
CA GLY A 179 -12.19 -6.94 -0.38
C GLY A 179 -13.66 -7.30 -0.59
N PHE A 180 -14.21 -6.96 -1.75
CA PHE A 180 -15.57 -7.35 -2.15
C PHE A 180 -15.60 -8.69 -2.92
N SER A 181 -14.49 -9.40 -2.98
CA SER A 181 -14.39 -10.72 -3.61
C SER A 181 -13.90 -11.76 -2.60
N PRO A 182 -14.53 -12.95 -2.53
CA PRO A 182 -14.06 -14.03 -1.66
C PRO A 182 -12.68 -14.57 -2.09
N THR A 183 -12.21 -14.21 -3.29
CA THR A 183 -10.91 -14.64 -3.85
C THR A 183 -9.76 -13.70 -3.51
N VAL A 184 -9.94 -12.80 -2.53
CA VAL A 184 -8.97 -11.77 -2.16
C VAL A 184 -7.55 -12.31 -1.95
N TRP A 185 -7.41 -13.51 -1.42
CA TRP A 185 -6.09 -14.12 -1.13
C TRP A 185 -5.42 -14.74 -2.34
N GLN A 186 -6.18 -15.43 -3.19
CA GLN A 186 -5.64 -16.05 -4.40
C GLN A 186 -5.22 -15.03 -5.46
N SER A 187 -5.86 -13.86 -5.45
CA SER A 187 -5.57 -12.80 -6.41
C SER A 187 -4.37 -11.92 -5.97
N GLY A 188 -3.87 -12.13 -4.74
CA GLY A 188 -2.89 -11.35 -4.01
C GLY A 188 -1.93 -10.49 -4.84
N ASP A 189 -0.84 -11.07 -5.31
CA ASP A 189 0.26 -10.29 -5.91
C ASP A 189 -0.04 -9.78 -7.31
N ARG A 190 -0.84 -10.53 -8.09
CA ARG A 190 -1.19 -10.14 -9.47
C ARG A 190 -1.96 -8.83 -9.54
N THR A 191 -2.78 -8.56 -8.53
CA THR A 191 -3.63 -7.36 -8.47
C THR A 191 -2.91 -6.16 -7.86
N ALA A 192 -1.77 -6.37 -7.21
CA ALA A 192 -0.88 -5.31 -6.75
C ALA A 192 -0.21 -4.56 -7.91
N PHE A 193 -0.13 -5.17 -9.11
CA PHE A 193 0.58 -4.62 -10.25
C PHE A 193 0.20 -3.18 -10.57
N PHE A 194 -1.10 -2.86 -10.67
CA PHE A 194 -1.54 -1.49 -10.98
C PHE A 194 -1.17 -0.49 -9.89
N PHE A 195 -1.25 -0.90 -8.63
CA PHE A 195 -0.85 -0.06 -7.51
C PHE A 195 0.66 0.18 -7.50
N LEU A 196 1.45 -0.86 -7.72
CA LEU A 196 2.92 -0.75 -7.78
C LEU A 196 3.38 0.09 -8.98
N MET A 197 2.74 -0.05 -10.15
CA MET A 197 2.98 0.83 -11.30
C MET A 197 2.65 2.29 -10.98
N GLY A 198 1.56 2.54 -10.25
CA GLY A 198 1.22 3.85 -9.73
C GLY A 198 2.31 4.41 -8.80
N CYS A 199 2.83 3.59 -7.90
CA CYS A 199 3.93 3.97 -7.01
C CYS A 199 5.20 4.34 -7.79
N LEU A 200 5.56 3.56 -8.82
CA LEU A 200 6.70 3.86 -9.69
C LEU A 200 6.50 5.17 -10.45
N PHE A 201 5.31 5.38 -11.03
CA PHE A 201 4.98 6.62 -11.73
C PHE A 201 5.14 7.84 -10.83
N VAL A 202 4.58 7.78 -9.61
CA VAL A 202 4.71 8.88 -8.62
C VAL A 202 6.17 9.10 -8.22
N THR A 203 6.93 8.01 -8.03
CA THR A 203 8.37 8.10 -7.73
C THR A 203 9.12 8.84 -8.82
N LEU A 204 8.83 8.55 -10.10
CA LEU A 204 9.43 9.25 -11.24
C LEU A 204 9.02 10.73 -11.28
N CYS A 205 7.77 11.07 -10.98
CA CYS A 205 7.32 12.46 -10.88
C CYS A 205 8.09 13.22 -9.79
N VAL A 206 8.26 12.63 -8.62
CA VAL A 206 9.04 13.23 -7.52
C VAL A 206 10.52 13.33 -7.89
N TRP A 207 11.07 12.31 -8.56
CA TRP A 207 12.45 12.34 -9.05
C TRP A 207 12.72 13.52 -9.98
N GLN A 208 11.79 13.86 -10.87
CA GLN A 208 11.91 15.03 -11.73
C GLN A 208 12.02 16.33 -10.93
N THR A 209 11.22 16.48 -9.87
CA THR A 209 11.31 17.68 -9.01
C THR A 209 12.59 17.73 -8.18
N LEU A 210 13.21 16.58 -7.89
CA LEU A 210 14.51 16.52 -7.22
C LEU A 210 15.67 16.93 -8.15
N SER A 211 15.44 17.12 -9.47
CA SER A 211 16.48 17.62 -10.37
C SER A 211 16.96 19.02 -9.99
N ASP A 212 16.07 19.84 -9.46
CA ASP A 212 16.36 21.21 -9.03
C ASP A 212 16.83 21.30 -7.57
N ALA A 213 16.82 20.16 -6.86
CA ALA A 213 17.25 20.05 -5.46
C ALA A 213 18.77 19.82 -5.34
N PRO A 214 19.37 20.06 -4.15
CA PRO A 214 20.76 19.74 -3.90
C PRO A 214 21.09 18.27 -4.25
N LYS A 215 22.22 18.06 -4.95
CA LYS A 215 22.65 16.72 -5.46
C LYS A 215 22.64 15.61 -4.41
N ARG A 216 22.85 15.95 -3.12
CA ARG A 216 22.81 14.99 -2.00
C ARG A 216 21.49 14.21 -1.89
N PHE A 217 20.36 14.83 -2.21
CA PHE A 217 19.04 14.16 -2.13
C PHE A 217 18.87 13.14 -3.25
N ARG A 218 19.31 13.49 -4.46
CA ARG A 218 19.31 12.55 -5.59
C ARG A 218 20.26 11.38 -5.35
N LEU A 219 21.46 11.65 -4.85
CA LEU A 219 22.43 10.62 -4.51
C LEU A 219 21.90 9.70 -3.40
N GLY A 220 21.23 10.26 -2.38
CA GLY A 220 20.58 9.48 -1.32
C GLY A 220 19.53 8.52 -1.87
N LEU A 221 18.66 8.99 -2.77
CA LEU A 221 17.65 8.14 -3.39
C LEU A 221 18.26 7.09 -4.31
N ILE A 222 19.28 7.44 -5.12
CA ILE A 222 20.01 6.46 -5.96
C ILE A 222 20.65 5.38 -5.10
N ALA A 223 21.33 5.77 -4.01
CA ALA A 223 21.96 4.81 -3.12
C ALA A 223 20.92 3.85 -2.50
N LEU A 224 19.77 4.38 -2.08
CA LEU A 224 18.68 3.56 -1.54
C LEU A 224 18.15 2.57 -2.59
N VAL A 225 17.84 3.04 -3.80
CA VAL A 225 17.38 2.17 -4.90
C VAL A 225 18.43 1.10 -5.22
N GLY A 226 19.72 1.48 -5.22
CA GLY A 226 20.83 0.54 -5.42
C GLY A 226 20.85 -0.56 -4.34
N VAL A 227 20.73 -0.19 -3.07
CA VAL A 227 20.65 -1.15 -1.95
C VAL A 227 19.44 -2.07 -2.10
N CYS A 228 18.26 -1.52 -2.43
CA CYS A 228 17.07 -2.31 -2.68
C CYS A 228 17.25 -3.30 -3.84
N ALA A 229 17.84 -2.86 -4.96
CA ALA A 229 18.10 -3.72 -6.11
C ALA A 229 19.07 -4.86 -5.78
N VAL A 230 20.15 -4.57 -5.06
CA VAL A 230 21.10 -5.59 -4.60
C VAL A 230 20.43 -6.58 -3.66
N SER A 231 19.64 -6.10 -2.70
CA SER A 231 18.89 -6.97 -1.77
C SER A 231 17.95 -7.93 -2.50
N THR A 232 17.19 -7.41 -3.49
CA THR A 232 16.29 -8.24 -4.32
C THR A 232 17.07 -9.28 -5.11
N THR A 233 18.19 -8.89 -5.73
CA THR A 233 19.01 -9.79 -6.52
C THR A 233 19.59 -10.92 -5.66
N LEU A 234 20.08 -10.59 -4.46
CA LEU A 234 20.62 -11.58 -3.52
C LEU A 234 19.52 -12.54 -3.04
N SER A 235 18.29 -12.06 -2.79
CA SER A 235 17.17 -12.94 -2.41
C SER A 235 16.77 -13.90 -3.54
N LEU A 236 16.88 -13.48 -4.81
CA LEU A 236 16.59 -14.33 -5.96
C LEU A 236 17.67 -15.39 -6.24
N ILE A 237 18.92 -15.10 -5.89
CA ILE A 237 20.05 -16.05 -6.07
C ILE A 237 20.09 -17.06 -4.91
N GLY A 238 19.62 -16.67 -3.73
CA GLY A 238 19.62 -17.55 -2.55
C GLY A 238 18.36 -18.42 -2.39
N ALA A 239 17.36 -18.25 -3.27
CA ALA A 239 16.15 -19.06 -3.34
C ALA A 239 16.30 -20.16 -4.38
#